data_f07054feb58e3b2694c040f74b2b0f11
#
_entry.id   f07054feb58e3b2694c040f74b2b0f11
#
_cell.length_a   1.000
_cell.length_b   1.000
_cell.length_c   1.000
_cell.angle_alpha   90.00
_cell.angle_beta   90.00
_cell.angle_gamma   90.00
#
_symmetry.space_group_name_H-M   'P 1'
#
loop_
_entity.id
_entity.type
_entity.pdbx_description
1 polymer ?
#
loop_
_entity_poly.entity_id
_entity_poly.type
_entity_poly.pdbx_seq_one_letter_code
_entity_poly.pdbx_strand_id
1 'polypeptide(L)'
;MKATSLRLLARSNILQQVSLTFFTKETCQLCKNAGVILDKTLQAKDFSNVKLKTVDIMKPENSAAFDKYCYDVPVLHVDRPGQKKPVKFMHYFDEEKLAAEFRREV
;
A
#
# COMPACT_ATOMS: atom_id res chain seq x y z
N MET A 1 -20.73 -27.12 -6.04
CA MET A 1 -21.23 -25.78 -5.67
C MET A 1 -20.62 -25.23 -4.42
N LYS A 2 -20.61 -25.98 -3.33
CA LYS A 2 -19.98 -25.54 -2.09
C LYS A 2 -18.49 -25.23 -2.28
N ALA A 3 -17.78 -26.06 -3.05
CA ALA A 3 -16.37 -25.85 -3.32
C ALA A 3 -16.13 -24.54 -4.07
N THR A 4 -17.02 -24.17 -5.01
CA THR A 4 -16.91 -22.92 -5.74
C THR A 4 -17.09 -21.72 -4.82
N SER A 5 -18.06 -21.77 -3.91
CA SER A 5 -18.29 -20.72 -2.93
C SER A 5 -17.07 -20.53 -2.02
N LEU A 6 -16.47 -21.63 -1.59
CA LEU A 6 -15.27 -21.57 -0.74
C LEU A 6 -14.10 -20.94 -1.48
N ARG A 7 -13.93 -21.23 -2.76
CA ARG A 7 -12.87 -20.60 -3.57
C ARG A 7 -13.06 -19.09 -3.67
N LEU A 8 -14.30 -18.64 -3.87
CA LEU A 8 -14.60 -17.22 -3.93
C LEU A 8 -14.29 -16.54 -2.61
N LEU A 9 -14.63 -17.17 -1.49
CA LEU A 9 -14.32 -16.66 -0.18
C LEU A 9 -12.81 -16.57 0.05
N ALA A 10 -12.07 -17.58 -0.41
CA ALA A 10 -10.62 -17.58 -0.28
C ALA A 10 -9.99 -16.41 -1.07
N ARG A 11 -10.49 -16.12 -2.26
CA ARG A 11 -10.02 -14.96 -3.04
C ARG A 11 -10.30 -13.65 -2.33
N SER A 12 -11.49 -13.51 -1.77
CA SER A 12 -11.84 -12.33 -0.98
C SER A 12 -10.90 -12.16 0.19
N ASN A 13 -10.55 -13.26 0.87
CA ASN A 13 -9.61 -13.22 1.98
C ASN A 13 -8.22 -12.79 1.54
N ILE A 14 -7.76 -13.22 0.37
CA ILE A 14 -6.47 -12.80 -0.19
C ILE A 14 -6.45 -11.29 -0.39
N LEU A 15 -7.49 -10.70 -0.98
CA LEU A 15 -7.59 -9.25 -1.13
C LEU A 15 -7.63 -8.53 0.20
N GLN A 16 -8.33 -9.08 1.19
CA GLN A 16 -8.43 -8.51 2.53
C GLN A 16 -7.10 -8.51 3.27
N GLN A 17 -6.15 -9.33 2.82
CA GLN A 17 -4.84 -9.44 3.46
C GLN A 17 -3.79 -8.52 2.85
N VAL A 18 -4.15 -7.72 1.85
CA VAL A 18 -3.24 -6.70 1.32
C VAL A 18 -3.02 -5.64 2.39
N SER A 19 -1.77 -5.40 2.71
CA SER A 19 -1.38 -4.39 3.70
C SER A 19 -0.46 -3.38 3.05
N LEU A 20 -0.74 -2.11 3.29
CA LEU A 20 0.03 -1.01 2.73
C LEU A 20 0.77 -0.28 3.85
N THR A 21 2.02 0.08 3.59
CA THR A 21 2.77 0.98 4.46
C THR A 21 3.22 2.18 3.62
N PHE A 22 2.75 3.35 3.99
CA PHE A 22 3.04 4.59 3.28
C PHE A 22 4.05 5.41 4.09
N PHE A 23 5.28 5.52 3.57
CA PHE A 23 6.35 6.29 4.18
C PHE A 23 6.33 7.71 3.64
N THR A 24 6.23 8.68 4.52
CA THR A 24 6.01 10.08 4.17
C THR A 24 6.70 11.02 5.16
N LYS A 25 6.75 12.30 4.84
CA LYS A 25 7.13 13.34 5.80
C LYS A 25 6.33 14.62 5.50
N GLU A 26 6.13 15.46 6.53
CA GLU A 26 5.25 16.63 6.43
C GLU A 26 5.70 17.64 5.37
N THR A 27 6.98 17.94 5.32
CA THR A 27 7.53 18.98 4.46
C THR A 27 7.89 18.47 3.06
N CYS A 28 7.06 17.60 2.51
CA CYS A 28 7.34 16.94 1.25
C CYS A 28 6.15 17.09 0.31
N GLN A 29 6.29 17.90 -0.74
CA GLN A 29 5.20 18.12 -1.68
C GLN A 29 4.86 16.86 -2.45
N LEU A 30 5.86 16.09 -2.87
CA LEU A 30 5.63 14.81 -3.55
C LEU A 30 4.86 13.83 -2.65
N CYS A 31 5.14 13.84 -1.35
CA CYS A 31 4.42 13.00 -0.40
C CYS A 31 2.95 13.40 -0.29
N LYS A 32 2.67 14.70 -0.28
CA LYS A 32 1.28 15.21 -0.25
C LYS A 32 0.54 14.80 -1.52
N ASN A 33 1.17 14.96 -2.68
CA ASN A 33 0.60 14.57 -3.96
C ASN A 33 0.31 13.07 -3.99
N ALA A 34 1.28 12.27 -3.56
CA ALA A 34 1.14 10.82 -3.51
C ALA A 34 0.01 10.39 -2.57
N GLY A 35 -0.09 11.05 -1.41
CA GLY A 35 -1.16 10.78 -0.44
C GLY A 35 -2.53 11.00 -1.02
N VAL A 36 -2.73 12.08 -1.78
CA VAL A 36 -4.01 12.37 -2.45
C VAL A 36 -4.35 11.27 -3.45
N ILE A 37 -3.38 10.85 -4.25
CA ILE A 37 -3.58 9.78 -5.24
C ILE A 37 -3.90 8.45 -4.55
N LEU A 38 -3.18 8.14 -3.49
CA LEU A 38 -3.40 6.92 -2.72
C LEU A 38 -4.80 6.90 -2.10
N ASP A 39 -5.21 7.99 -1.46
CA ASP A 39 -6.54 8.10 -0.85
C ASP A 39 -7.63 7.93 -1.90
N LYS A 40 -7.46 8.57 -3.05
CA LYS A 40 -8.41 8.47 -4.15
C LYS A 40 -8.52 7.03 -4.66
N THR A 41 -7.38 6.35 -4.81
CA THR A 41 -7.36 4.96 -5.24
C THR A 41 -8.11 4.06 -4.26
N LEU A 42 -7.89 4.28 -2.96
CA LEU A 42 -8.48 3.44 -1.91
C LEU A 42 -9.98 3.69 -1.68
N GLN A 43 -10.56 4.70 -2.32
CA GLN A 43 -12.01 4.94 -2.24
C GLN A 43 -12.82 3.91 -3.02
N ALA A 44 -12.22 3.17 -3.94
CA ALA A 44 -12.91 2.12 -4.67
C ALA A 44 -13.39 1.03 -3.70
N LYS A 45 -14.61 0.53 -3.94
CA LYS A 45 -15.26 -0.42 -3.03
C LYS A 45 -14.46 -1.70 -2.82
N ASP A 46 -13.81 -2.19 -3.87
CA ASP A 46 -13.05 -3.43 -3.78
C ASP A 46 -11.80 -3.31 -2.90
N PHE A 47 -11.44 -2.08 -2.48
CA PHE A 47 -10.29 -1.86 -1.59
C PHE A 47 -10.69 -1.52 -0.15
N SER A 48 -11.96 -1.65 0.20
CA SER A 48 -12.44 -1.28 1.53
C SER A 48 -11.77 -2.07 2.67
N ASN A 49 -11.26 -3.26 2.39
CA ASN A 49 -10.62 -4.12 3.37
C ASN A 49 -9.09 -4.06 3.33
N VAL A 50 -8.52 -3.24 2.46
CA VAL A 50 -7.07 -3.04 2.41
C VAL A 50 -6.65 -2.21 3.64
N LYS A 51 -5.64 -2.69 4.35
CA LYS A 51 -5.14 -1.99 5.54
C LYS A 51 -4.05 -1.02 5.14
N LEU A 52 -4.12 0.19 5.67
CA LEU A 52 -3.12 1.23 5.42
C LEU A 52 -2.50 1.69 6.74
N LYS A 53 -1.18 1.66 6.80
CA LYS A 53 -0.40 2.24 7.88
C LYS A 53 0.43 3.38 7.30
N THR A 54 0.34 4.55 7.89
CA THR A 54 1.16 5.70 7.50
C THR A 54 2.31 5.85 8.47
N VAL A 55 3.52 5.98 7.93
CA VAL A 55 4.75 6.12 8.73
C VAL A 55 5.38 7.46 8.41
N ASP A 56 5.43 8.34 9.41
CA ASP A 56 6.17 9.60 9.31
C ASP A 56 7.63 9.29 9.64
N ILE A 57 8.50 9.37 8.63
CA ILE A 57 9.90 9.01 8.81
C ILE A 57 10.68 9.98 9.69
N MET A 58 10.13 11.16 9.98
CA MET A 58 10.79 12.17 10.82
C MET A 58 10.60 11.90 12.29
N LYS A 59 9.69 11.00 12.68
CA LYS A 59 9.51 10.66 14.09
C LYS A 59 10.67 9.81 14.61
N PRO A 60 11.15 10.07 15.86
CA PRO A 60 12.31 9.32 16.38
C PRO A 60 12.14 7.81 16.41
N GLU A 61 10.92 7.33 16.67
CA GLU A 61 10.64 5.89 16.69
C GLU A 61 10.76 5.24 15.31
N ASN A 62 10.81 6.04 14.24
CA ASN A 62 10.90 5.57 12.86
C ASN A 62 12.29 5.81 12.26
N SER A 63 13.33 5.87 13.08
CA SER A 63 14.68 6.18 12.62
C SER A 63 15.21 5.20 11.56
N ALA A 64 14.85 3.93 11.65
CA ALA A 64 15.25 2.95 10.62
C ALA A 64 14.63 3.28 9.26
N ALA A 65 13.38 3.71 9.25
CA ALA A 65 12.72 4.13 8.00
C ALA A 65 13.36 5.42 7.46
N PHE A 66 13.72 6.34 8.34
CA PHE A 66 14.43 7.57 7.94
C PHE A 66 15.75 7.22 7.25
N ASP A 67 16.54 6.36 7.86
CA ASP A 67 17.84 5.97 7.29
C ASP A 67 17.69 5.36 5.90
N LYS A 68 16.61 4.63 5.68
CA LYS A 68 16.38 3.94 4.42
C LYS A 68 15.76 4.83 3.33
N TYR A 69 14.84 5.72 3.72
CA TYR A 69 13.97 6.41 2.77
C TYR A 69 14.02 7.93 2.82
N CYS A 70 14.94 8.55 3.56
CA CYS A 70 14.94 10.01 3.73
C CYS A 70 15.05 10.79 2.40
N TYR A 71 15.65 10.20 1.38
CA TYR A 71 15.76 10.80 0.05
C TYR A 71 14.78 10.22 -0.97
N ASP A 72 13.98 9.23 -0.57
CA ASP A 72 13.16 8.48 -1.49
C ASP A 72 11.66 8.62 -1.26
N VAL A 73 11.25 9.25 -0.17
CA VAL A 73 9.81 9.46 0.09
C VAL A 73 9.17 10.30 -1.01
N PRO A 74 7.92 10.01 -1.39
CA PRO A 74 7.03 9.01 -0.80
C PRO A 74 7.37 7.60 -1.25
N VAL A 75 7.23 6.63 -0.34
CA VAL A 75 7.41 5.22 -0.64
C VAL A 75 6.19 4.45 -0.14
N LEU A 76 5.64 3.59 -0.98
CA LEU A 76 4.54 2.71 -0.59
C LEU A 76 5.00 1.27 -0.70
N HIS A 77 4.87 0.53 0.39
CA HIS A 77 5.05 -0.92 0.40
C HIS A 77 3.70 -1.60 0.27
N VAL A 78 3.60 -2.55 -0.66
CA VAL A 78 2.43 -3.40 -0.82
C VAL A 78 2.82 -4.80 -0.39
N ASP A 79 2.28 -5.24 0.73
CA ASP A 79 2.61 -6.53 1.33
C ASP A 79 1.43 -7.49 1.24
N ARG A 80 1.75 -8.76 1.00
CA ARG A 80 0.78 -9.87 0.97
C ARG A 80 1.36 -11.08 1.69
N PRO A 81 0.53 -11.91 2.32
CA PRO A 81 0.99 -13.17 2.91
C PRO A 81 1.67 -14.04 1.85
N GLY A 82 2.79 -14.63 2.22
CA GLY A 82 3.55 -15.49 1.32
C GLY A 82 4.47 -14.75 0.36
N GLN A 83 4.37 -13.44 0.28
CA GLN A 83 5.24 -12.60 -0.54
C GLN A 83 6.53 -12.32 0.23
N LYS A 84 7.67 -12.61 -0.37
CA LYS A 84 8.97 -12.47 0.32
C LYS A 84 9.38 -11.02 0.51
N LYS A 85 9.09 -10.17 -0.46
CA LYS A 85 9.43 -8.75 -0.43
C LYS A 85 8.23 -7.92 -0.82
N PRO A 86 8.06 -6.73 -0.23
CA PRO A 86 6.98 -5.85 -0.64
C PRO A 86 7.20 -5.37 -2.08
N VAL A 87 6.09 -5.13 -2.78
CA VAL A 87 6.12 -4.36 -4.02
C VAL A 87 6.20 -2.89 -3.61
N LYS A 88 7.10 -2.14 -4.23
CA LYS A 88 7.35 -0.73 -3.86
C LYS A 88 6.94 0.22 -4.97
N PHE A 89 6.28 1.30 -4.58
CA PHE A 89 6.06 2.46 -5.44
C PHE A 89 6.78 3.64 -4.79
N MET A 90 7.47 4.44 -5.59
CA MET A 90 8.31 5.52 -5.07
C MET A 90 8.11 6.79 -5.88
N HIS A 91 8.17 7.94 -5.21
CA HIS A 91 8.17 9.29 -5.77
C HIS A 91 6.85 9.70 -6.43
N TYR A 92 6.52 9.17 -7.60
CA TYR A 92 5.33 9.55 -8.37
C TYR A 92 4.36 8.38 -8.41
N PHE A 93 3.16 8.59 -7.87
CA PHE A 93 2.13 7.56 -7.84
C PHE A 93 1.19 7.74 -9.01
N ASP A 94 0.70 6.63 -9.54
CA ASP A 94 -0.28 6.57 -10.62
C ASP A 94 -1.45 5.73 -10.14
N GLU A 95 -2.64 6.31 -10.17
CA GLU A 95 -3.85 5.66 -9.66
C GLU A 95 -4.11 4.31 -10.34
N GLU A 96 -3.97 4.24 -11.66
CA GLU A 96 -4.21 3.00 -12.40
C GLU A 96 -3.21 1.91 -12.03
N LYS A 97 -1.95 2.27 -11.89
CA LYS A 97 -0.90 1.32 -11.52
C LYS A 97 -1.08 0.83 -10.08
N LEU A 98 -1.45 1.70 -9.16
CA LEU A 98 -1.75 1.32 -7.79
C LEU A 98 -2.93 0.36 -7.74
N ALA A 99 -4.03 0.71 -8.43
CA ALA A 99 -5.22 -0.13 -8.45
C ALA A 99 -4.92 -1.50 -9.03
N ALA A 100 -4.15 -1.55 -10.13
CA ALA A 100 -3.76 -2.82 -10.74
C ALA A 100 -2.95 -3.69 -9.78
N GLU A 101 -2.01 -3.08 -9.04
CA GLU A 101 -1.22 -3.83 -8.07
C GLU A 101 -2.08 -4.34 -6.91
N PHE A 102 -3.01 -3.52 -6.40
CA PHE A 102 -3.87 -3.92 -5.29
C PHE A 102 -4.80 -5.07 -5.67
N ARG A 103 -5.19 -5.16 -6.95
CA ARG A 103 -6.06 -6.23 -7.47
C ARG A 103 -5.29 -7.47 -7.89
N ARG A 104 -3.97 -7.37 -8.00
CA ARG A 104 -3.16 -8.49 -8.50
C ARG A 104 -3.26 -9.68 -7.55
N GLU A 105 -3.50 -10.85 -8.12
CA GLU A 105 -3.50 -12.11 -7.39
C GLU A 105 -2.09 -12.73 -7.43
N VAL A 106 -1.70 -13.33 -6.31
CA VAL A 106 -0.39 -13.97 -6.18
C VAL A 106 -0.55 -15.43 -5.80
#